data_7d3509cb95b05b64ac36de0957cc03de
#
_entry.id   7d3509cb95b05b64ac36de0957cc03de
#
_cell.length_a   1.000
_cell.length_b   1.000
_cell.length_c   1.000
_cell.angle_alpha   90.00
_cell.angle_beta   90.00
_cell.angle_gamma   90.00
#
_symmetry.space_group_name_H-M   'P 1'
#
loop_
_entity.id
_entity.type
_entity.pdbx_description
1 polymer ?
#
loop_
_entity_poly.entity_id
_entity_poly.type
_entity_poly.pdbx_seq_one_letter_code
_entity_poly.pdbx_strand_id
1 'polypeptide(L)'
;MGGVIQLVTAEVTEPPDGAASDDDLVGLAARGDRAAFEALLRRHYDLMHRVAWRMTGSQTDAQDICQDVCCALVERIASFRGEAKFTTWLIGIVRNACHDHHRRHSTLTRLKGHLAVLAGMAALPDGRDLFRRTWLASELAQLSPLLRETVVLVAGEGLTHAEAAMALGVTESTVSGRMHEVRRQTSLAKDIGDE
;
A
#
# COMPACT_ATOMS: atom_id res chain seq x y z
N MET A 1 3.31 -16.18 20.45
CA MET A 1 3.20 -15.09 19.45
C MET A 1 4.47 -14.88 18.60
N GLY A 2 5.48 -15.77 18.64
CA GLY A 2 6.76 -15.58 17.93
C GLY A 2 6.87 -16.22 16.53
N GLY A 3 5.85 -16.94 16.07
CA GLY A 3 5.97 -17.77 14.86
C GLY A 3 5.75 -17.05 13.51
N VAL A 4 5.05 -15.91 13.50
CA VAL A 4 4.72 -15.19 12.26
C VAL A 4 5.89 -14.32 11.79
N ILE A 5 6.68 -13.79 12.72
CA ILE A 5 7.79 -12.87 12.41
C ILE A 5 8.98 -13.62 11.77
N GLN A 6 9.19 -14.88 12.12
CA GLN A 6 10.30 -15.69 11.60
C GLN A 6 10.09 -16.17 10.15
N LEU A 7 8.84 -16.13 9.65
CA LEU A 7 8.47 -16.57 8.30
C LEU A 7 8.77 -15.52 7.20
N VAL A 8 8.88 -14.24 7.57
CA VAL A 8 9.01 -13.14 6.61
C VAL A 8 10.48 -12.77 6.30
N THR A 9 11.43 -13.23 7.11
CA THR A 9 12.86 -12.91 6.97
C THR A 9 13.69 -13.96 6.23
N ALA A 10 13.07 -15.06 5.74
CA ALA A 10 13.76 -16.03 4.90
C ALA A 10 13.92 -15.50 3.47
N GLU A 11 15.12 -15.66 2.91
CA GLU A 11 15.55 -15.20 1.58
C GLU A 11 14.47 -15.28 0.51
N VAL A 12 14.25 -14.15 -0.18
CA VAL A 12 13.37 -14.04 -1.35
C VAL A 12 13.96 -14.89 -2.47
N THR A 13 13.61 -16.17 -2.50
CA THR A 13 13.80 -17.01 -3.69
C THR A 13 12.57 -16.74 -4.57
N GLU A 14 12.79 -16.21 -5.77
CA GLU A 14 11.73 -16.08 -6.78
C GLU A 14 11.04 -17.45 -6.95
N PRO A 15 9.69 -17.50 -6.95
CA PRO A 15 8.99 -18.75 -7.18
C PRO A 15 9.31 -19.26 -8.60
N PRO A 16 9.52 -20.57 -8.78
CA PRO A 16 9.75 -21.13 -10.10
C PRO A 16 8.55 -20.87 -11.03
N ASP A 17 8.84 -20.62 -12.28
CA ASP A 17 7.87 -20.51 -13.39
C ASP A 17 6.93 -21.75 -13.34
N GLY A 18 5.67 -21.53 -12.97
CA GLY A 18 4.69 -22.59 -12.65
C GLY A 18 3.97 -22.38 -11.32
N ALA A 19 4.21 -21.26 -10.62
CA ALA A 19 3.58 -20.96 -9.34
C ALA A 19 2.06 -20.81 -9.49
N ALA A 20 1.29 -21.45 -8.59
CA ALA A 20 -0.17 -21.31 -8.49
C ALA A 20 -0.61 -19.85 -8.53
N SER A 21 -1.73 -19.57 -9.20
CA SER A 21 -2.30 -18.23 -9.28
C SER A 21 -2.70 -17.71 -7.89
N ASP A 22 -2.87 -16.40 -7.74
CA ASP A 22 -3.38 -15.84 -6.49
C ASP A 22 -4.74 -16.43 -6.13
N ASP A 23 -5.62 -16.64 -7.11
CA ASP A 23 -6.95 -17.21 -6.89
C ASP A 23 -6.87 -18.66 -6.37
N ASP A 24 -5.95 -19.47 -6.90
CA ASP A 24 -5.72 -20.83 -6.41
C ASP A 24 -5.19 -20.82 -4.98
N LEU A 25 -4.20 -19.98 -4.68
CA LEU A 25 -3.62 -19.85 -3.35
C LEU A 25 -4.63 -19.33 -2.34
N VAL A 26 -5.46 -18.34 -2.71
CA VAL A 26 -6.55 -17.83 -1.87
C VAL A 26 -7.55 -18.94 -1.58
N GLY A 27 -7.96 -19.70 -2.61
CA GLY A 27 -8.89 -20.80 -2.43
C GLY A 27 -8.37 -21.91 -1.48
N LEU A 28 -7.08 -22.22 -1.53
CA LEU A 28 -6.42 -23.16 -0.63
C LEU A 28 -6.30 -22.58 0.78
N ALA A 29 -5.80 -21.36 0.90
CA ALA A 29 -5.63 -20.67 2.18
C ALA A 29 -6.96 -20.48 2.93
N ALA A 30 -8.04 -20.16 2.21
CA ALA A 30 -9.40 -20.04 2.80
C ALA A 30 -9.91 -21.37 3.38
N ARG A 31 -9.38 -22.50 2.89
CA ARG A 31 -9.69 -23.85 3.43
C ARG A 31 -8.71 -24.27 4.55
N GLY A 32 -7.81 -23.40 4.98
CA GLY A 32 -6.86 -23.63 6.06
C GLY A 32 -5.51 -24.17 5.61
N ASP A 33 -5.19 -24.16 4.31
CA ASP A 33 -3.84 -24.56 3.82
C ASP A 33 -2.82 -23.48 4.20
N ARG A 34 -1.98 -23.83 5.17
CA ARG A 34 -0.96 -22.95 5.71
C ARG A 34 0.13 -22.61 4.69
N ALA A 35 0.51 -23.57 3.84
CA ALA A 35 1.56 -23.34 2.85
C ALA A 35 1.10 -22.35 1.76
N ALA A 36 -0.16 -22.49 1.31
CA ALA A 36 -0.76 -21.53 0.38
C ALA A 36 -0.88 -20.13 0.99
N PHE A 37 -1.28 -20.04 2.26
CA PHE A 37 -1.35 -18.75 2.97
C PHE A 37 0.04 -18.10 3.09
N GLU A 38 1.06 -18.88 3.47
CA GLU A 38 2.44 -18.41 3.55
C GLU A 38 2.96 -17.93 2.17
N ALA A 39 2.66 -18.66 1.10
CA ALA A 39 3.03 -18.27 -0.26
C ALA A 39 2.39 -16.94 -0.67
N LEU A 40 1.11 -16.71 -0.35
CA LEU A 40 0.43 -15.43 -0.57
C LEU A 40 1.11 -14.30 0.20
N LEU A 41 1.40 -14.51 1.49
CA LEU A 41 2.06 -13.48 2.30
C LEU A 41 3.43 -13.12 1.73
N ARG A 42 4.24 -14.10 1.38
CA ARG A 42 5.57 -13.86 0.78
C ARG A 42 5.46 -13.10 -0.54
N ARG A 43 4.54 -13.49 -1.42
CA ARG A 43 4.34 -12.86 -2.74
C ARG A 43 3.93 -11.40 -2.64
N HIS A 44 3.12 -11.05 -1.63
CA HIS A 44 2.51 -9.73 -1.54
C HIS A 44 3.04 -8.86 -0.39
N TYR A 45 4.03 -9.33 0.37
CA TYR A 45 4.59 -8.57 1.50
C TYR A 45 5.15 -7.20 1.07
N ASP A 46 5.92 -7.19 -0.01
CA ASP A 46 6.52 -5.95 -0.52
C ASP A 46 5.47 -4.95 -1.00
N LEU A 47 4.37 -5.44 -1.59
CA LEU A 47 3.22 -4.60 -1.93
C LEU A 47 2.60 -3.99 -0.68
N MET A 48 2.30 -4.80 0.35
CA MET A 48 1.74 -4.32 1.61
C MET A 48 2.63 -3.27 2.26
N HIS A 49 3.94 -3.56 2.37
CA HIS A 49 4.91 -2.67 2.98
C HIS A 49 5.04 -1.35 2.21
N ARG A 50 5.13 -1.41 0.88
CA ARG A 50 5.23 -0.24 0.01
C ARG A 50 4.01 0.67 0.14
N VAL A 51 2.79 0.10 0.12
CA VAL A 51 1.54 0.86 0.31
C VAL A 51 1.49 1.48 1.70
N ALA A 52 1.76 0.71 2.75
CA ALA A 52 1.76 1.20 4.13
C ALA A 52 2.77 2.33 4.32
N TRP A 53 4.00 2.17 3.79
CA TRP A 53 5.03 3.19 3.85
C TRP A 53 4.64 4.48 3.10
N ARG A 54 4.07 4.37 1.90
CA ARG A 54 3.60 5.54 1.14
C ARG A 54 2.47 6.28 1.84
N MET A 55 1.65 5.58 2.62
CA MET A 55 0.55 6.18 3.37
C MET A 55 1.00 6.80 4.69
N THR A 56 1.95 6.18 5.39
CA THR A 56 2.39 6.64 6.73
C THR A 56 3.61 7.54 6.69
N GLY A 57 4.49 7.35 5.70
CA GLY A 57 5.79 7.99 5.61
C GLY A 57 6.81 7.49 6.65
N SER A 58 6.50 6.41 7.37
CA SER A 58 7.33 5.83 8.44
C SER A 58 7.57 4.36 8.16
N GLN A 59 8.83 3.97 8.11
CA GLN A 59 9.20 2.57 7.89
C GLN A 59 8.80 1.67 9.07
N THR A 60 8.95 2.17 10.28
CA THR A 60 8.54 1.46 11.49
C THR A 60 7.03 1.25 11.52
N ASP A 61 6.24 2.32 11.26
CA ASP A 61 4.78 2.21 11.23
C ASP A 61 4.33 1.27 10.11
N ALA A 62 5.00 1.29 8.95
CA ALA A 62 4.70 0.39 7.85
C ALA A 62 4.94 -1.09 8.23
N GLN A 63 6.02 -1.39 8.96
CA GLN A 63 6.30 -2.73 9.46
C GLN A 63 5.23 -3.20 10.46
N ASP A 64 4.86 -2.35 11.41
CA ASP A 64 3.82 -2.65 12.40
C ASP A 64 2.47 -2.91 11.72
N ILE A 65 2.11 -2.05 10.74
CA ILE A 65 0.90 -2.22 9.95
C ILE A 65 0.91 -3.54 9.16
N CYS A 66 2.04 -3.91 8.54
CA CYS A 66 2.15 -5.18 7.84
C CYS A 66 1.94 -6.37 8.79
N GLN A 67 2.45 -6.32 10.02
CA GLN A 67 2.19 -7.36 11.01
C GLN A 67 0.71 -7.44 11.37
N ASP A 68 0.06 -6.30 11.65
CA ASP A 68 -1.38 -6.23 11.93
C ASP A 68 -2.19 -6.82 10.75
N VAL A 69 -1.82 -6.48 9.50
CA VAL A 69 -2.45 -6.99 8.29
C VAL A 69 -2.26 -8.50 8.16
N CYS A 70 -1.05 -9.03 8.37
CA CYS A 70 -0.81 -10.48 8.33
C CYS A 70 -1.68 -11.23 9.33
N CYS A 71 -1.85 -10.71 10.55
CA CYS A 71 -2.73 -11.29 11.54
C CYS A 71 -4.20 -11.22 11.11
N ALA A 72 -4.65 -10.07 10.59
CA ALA A 72 -6.03 -9.90 10.15
C ALA A 72 -6.37 -10.76 8.92
N LEU A 73 -5.42 -11.03 8.04
CA LEU A 73 -5.62 -11.87 6.85
C LEU A 73 -5.97 -13.31 7.20
N VAL A 74 -5.47 -13.84 8.32
CA VAL A 74 -5.81 -15.21 8.77
C VAL A 74 -7.33 -15.38 8.91
N GLU A 75 -8.00 -14.36 9.44
CA GLU A 75 -9.45 -14.40 9.66
C GLU A 75 -10.24 -13.93 8.42
N ARG A 76 -9.64 -13.02 7.63
CA ARG A 76 -10.35 -12.35 6.53
C ARG A 76 -10.24 -13.06 5.19
N ILE A 77 -9.24 -13.93 4.98
CA ILE A 77 -9.00 -14.55 3.66
C ILE A 77 -10.22 -15.34 3.17
N ALA A 78 -10.96 -15.98 4.06
CA ALA A 78 -12.20 -16.68 3.74
C ALA A 78 -13.33 -15.76 3.26
N SER A 79 -13.24 -14.45 3.51
CA SER A 79 -14.22 -13.45 3.06
C SER A 79 -13.93 -12.87 1.68
N PHE A 80 -12.79 -13.19 1.08
CA PHE A 80 -12.49 -12.79 -0.29
C PHE A 80 -13.41 -13.48 -1.28
N ARG A 81 -14.16 -12.71 -2.10
CA ARG A 81 -15.19 -13.23 -3.00
C ARG A 81 -14.76 -13.28 -4.47
N GLY A 82 -13.54 -12.85 -4.81
CA GLY A 82 -13.09 -12.79 -6.21
C GLY A 82 -13.76 -11.68 -7.05
N GLU A 83 -14.48 -10.73 -6.43
CA GLU A 83 -15.13 -9.60 -7.12
C GLU A 83 -14.11 -8.58 -7.67
N ALA A 84 -12.88 -8.65 -7.18
CA ALA A 84 -11.73 -7.86 -7.60
C ALA A 84 -10.47 -8.73 -7.59
N LYS A 85 -9.37 -8.22 -8.15
CA LYS A 85 -8.05 -8.85 -7.98
C LYS A 85 -7.72 -8.95 -6.50
N PHE A 86 -7.07 -10.04 -6.08
CA PHE A 86 -6.61 -10.21 -4.70
C PHE A 86 -5.78 -9.01 -4.22
N THR A 87 -4.89 -8.49 -5.07
CA THR A 87 -4.07 -7.31 -4.77
C THR A 87 -4.89 -6.07 -4.45
N THR A 88 -5.98 -5.82 -5.19
CA THR A 88 -6.89 -4.67 -4.95
C THR A 88 -7.58 -4.80 -3.59
N TRP A 89 -8.08 -5.99 -3.26
CA TRP A 89 -8.71 -6.28 -1.97
C TRP A 89 -7.70 -6.15 -0.82
N LEU A 90 -6.48 -6.69 -0.99
CA LEU A 90 -5.40 -6.61 -0.02
C LEU A 90 -5.00 -5.14 0.26
N ILE A 91 -4.87 -4.32 -0.78
CA ILE A 91 -4.60 -2.88 -0.64
C ILE A 91 -5.68 -2.19 0.20
N GLY A 92 -6.95 -2.56 0.01
CA GLY A 92 -8.05 -2.07 0.84
C GLY A 92 -7.88 -2.41 2.33
N ILE A 93 -7.39 -3.62 2.64
CA ILE A 93 -7.08 -4.03 4.03
C ILE A 93 -5.91 -3.21 4.59
N VAL A 94 -4.80 -3.09 3.84
CA VAL A 94 -3.63 -2.29 4.25
C VAL A 94 -4.03 -0.85 4.51
N ARG A 95 -4.80 -0.23 3.61
CA ARG A 95 -5.31 1.13 3.78
C ARG A 95 -6.12 1.28 5.08
N ASN A 96 -7.04 0.36 5.36
CA ASN A 96 -7.84 0.41 6.57
C ASN A 96 -6.96 0.26 7.83
N ALA A 97 -5.96 -0.61 7.79
CA ALA A 97 -4.98 -0.75 8.87
C ALA A 97 -4.17 0.54 9.08
N CYS A 98 -3.78 1.24 8.00
CA CYS A 98 -3.13 2.56 8.09
C CYS A 98 -4.03 3.60 8.77
N HIS A 99 -5.32 3.63 8.44
CA HIS A 99 -6.27 4.53 9.09
C HIS A 99 -6.43 4.23 10.58
N ASP A 100 -6.54 2.95 10.93
CA ASP A 100 -6.67 2.53 12.33
C ASP A 100 -5.39 2.82 13.12
N HIS A 101 -4.22 2.59 12.53
CA HIS A 101 -2.94 2.96 13.12
C HIS A 101 -2.86 4.48 13.35
N HIS A 102 -3.20 5.28 12.33
CA HIS A 102 -3.20 6.73 12.43
C HIS A 102 -4.16 7.25 13.51
N ARG A 103 -5.35 6.66 13.62
CA ARG A 103 -6.34 7.02 14.65
C ARG A 103 -5.83 6.74 16.07
N ARG A 104 -5.09 5.63 16.25
CA ARG A 104 -4.51 5.26 17.56
C ARG A 104 -3.34 6.17 17.95
N HIS A 105 -2.58 6.68 16.97
CA HIS A 105 -1.33 7.43 17.20
C HIS A 105 -1.41 8.93 16.88
N SER A 106 -2.60 9.50 16.78
CA SER A 106 -2.90 10.75 16.06
C SER A 106 -2.37 12.07 16.64
N THR A 107 -1.70 12.11 17.81
CA THR A 107 -1.34 13.41 18.42
C THR A 107 0.13 13.82 18.19
N LEU A 108 1.07 12.88 18.14
CA LEU A 108 2.50 13.19 18.01
C LEU A 108 3.09 12.86 16.63
N THR A 109 2.44 11.97 15.87
CA THR A 109 2.97 11.35 14.66
C THR A 109 2.77 12.20 13.41
N ARG A 110 1.79 13.11 13.40
CA ARG A 110 1.54 13.98 12.21
C ARG A 110 2.75 14.84 11.82
N LEU A 111 3.51 15.32 12.81
CA LEU A 111 4.70 16.13 12.55
C LEU A 111 5.92 15.27 12.14
N LYS A 112 6.06 14.08 12.73
CA LYS A 112 7.16 13.16 12.44
C LYS A 112 7.03 12.48 11.08
N GLY A 113 5.82 12.12 10.65
CA GLY A 113 5.58 11.44 9.38
C GLY A 113 5.98 12.25 8.15
N HIS A 114 5.74 13.56 8.17
CA HIS A 114 6.15 14.44 7.06
C HIS A 114 7.67 14.59 6.95
N LEU A 115 8.38 14.62 8.08
CA LEU A 115 9.84 14.68 8.12
C LEU A 115 10.49 13.34 7.76
N ALA A 116 9.86 12.21 8.10
CA ALA A 116 10.38 10.87 7.81
C ALA A 116 10.26 10.49 6.33
N VAL A 117 9.18 10.92 5.64
CA VAL A 117 9.08 10.79 4.17
C VAL A 117 10.27 11.49 3.52
N LEU A 118 10.60 12.70 3.97
CA LEU A 118 11.76 13.44 3.47
C LEU A 118 13.08 12.75 3.79
N ALA A 119 13.24 12.17 4.99
CA ALA A 119 14.46 11.51 5.44
C ALA A 119 14.65 10.11 4.81
N GLY A 120 13.59 9.31 4.69
CA GLY A 120 13.65 7.98 4.06
C GLY A 120 13.95 8.04 2.55
N MET A 121 13.61 9.16 1.90
CA MET A 121 13.94 9.42 0.51
C MET A 121 15.42 9.83 0.31
N ALA A 122 16.12 10.24 1.37
CA ALA A 122 17.53 10.63 1.34
C ALA A 122 18.51 9.44 1.24
N ALA A 123 18.04 8.20 1.38
CA ALA A 123 18.89 7.01 1.47
C ALA A 123 19.26 6.36 0.11
N LEU A 124 19.08 7.02 -1.05
CA LEU A 124 19.39 6.46 -2.37
C LEU A 124 20.43 7.30 -3.13
N PRO A 125 21.30 6.64 -3.93
CA PRO A 125 22.61 7.16 -4.33
C PRO A 125 22.65 8.13 -5.51
N ASP A 126 21.53 8.64 -6.06
CA ASP A 126 21.55 9.54 -7.20
C ASP A 126 20.88 10.90 -6.90
N GLY A 127 21.67 11.99 -6.95
CA GLY A 127 21.24 13.33 -6.54
C GLY A 127 20.10 13.94 -7.37
N ARG A 128 19.90 13.52 -8.63
CA ARG A 128 18.76 13.96 -9.47
C ARG A 128 17.46 13.32 -9.02
N ASP A 129 17.54 12.07 -8.63
CA ASP A 129 16.40 11.29 -8.13
C ASP A 129 15.97 11.77 -6.73
N LEU A 130 16.93 12.21 -5.91
CA LEU A 130 16.68 12.79 -4.60
C LEU A 130 15.86 14.09 -4.69
N PHE A 131 16.21 14.99 -5.60
CA PHE A 131 15.46 16.23 -5.79
C PHE A 131 14.00 15.97 -6.24
N ARG A 132 13.80 15.10 -7.25
CA ARG A 132 12.45 14.69 -7.71
C ARG A 132 11.62 14.09 -6.59
N ARG A 133 12.23 13.23 -5.78
CA ARG A 133 11.55 12.56 -4.66
C ARG A 133 11.20 13.53 -3.54
N THR A 134 12.13 14.40 -3.16
CA THR A 134 11.88 15.42 -2.13
C THR A 134 10.77 16.39 -2.56
N TRP A 135 10.81 16.82 -3.82
CA TRP A 135 9.78 17.66 -4.40
C TRP A 135 8.42 16.93 -4.42
N LEU A 136 8.35 15.68 -4.91
CA LEU A 136 7.14 14.88 -4.93
C LEU A 136 6.58 14.67 -3.53
N ALA A 137 7.42 14.39 -2.54
CA ALA A 137 7.00 14.24 -1.14
C ALA A 137 6.41 15.54 -0.59
N SER A 138 7.02 16.71 -0.92
CA SER A 138 6.50 18.01 -0.47
C SER A 138 5.14 18.33 -1.10
N GLU A 139 4.95 18.03 -2.38
CA GLU A 139 3.67 18.18 -3.08
C GLU A 139 2.58 17.27 -2.45
N LEU A 140 2.92 15.99 -2.24
CA LEU A 140 2.00 15.05 -1.60
C LEU A 140 1.65 15.45 -0.16
N ALA A 141 2.59 16.08 0.57
CA ALA A 141 2.36 16.52 1.94
C ALA A 141 1.32 17.66 2.02
N GLN A 142 1.18 18.47 0.96
CA GLN A 142 0.19 19.55 0.90
C GLN A 142 -1.22 19.06 0.61
N LEU A 143 -1.36 17.85 0.03
CA LEU A 143 -2.67 17.28 -0.25
C LEU A 143 -3.39 16.85 1.03
N SER A 144 -4.72 17.00 1.02
CA SER A 144 -5.55 16.38 2.06
C SER A 144 -5.31 14.86 2.11
N PRO A 145 -5.52 14.20 3.26
CA PRO A 145 -5.32 12.75 3.38
C PRO A 145 -6.07 11.95 2.30
N LEU A 146 -7.31 12.33 1.98
CA LEU A 146 -8.13 11.65 0.98
C LEU A 146 -7.57 11.77 -0.45
N LEU A 147 -7.04 12.94 -0.79
CA LEU A 147 -6.40 13.16 -2.10
C LEU A 147 -5.07 12.40 -2.18
N ARG A 148 -4.28 12.43 -1.11
CA ARG A 148 -3.01 11.71 -1.01
C ARG A 148 -3.20 10.21 -1.18
N GLU A 149 -4.15 9.59 -0.47
CA GLU A 149 -4.48 8.17 -0.65
C GLU A 149 -4.85 7.84 -2.09
N THR A 150 -5.70 8.67 -2.68
CA THR A 150 -6.15 8.44 -4.06
C THR A 150 -4.98 8.48 -5.04
N VAL A 151 -4.09 9.47 -4.94
CA VAL A 151 -2.95 9.57 -5.84
C VAL A 151 -1.92 8.48 -5.60
N VAL A 152 -1.71 8.05 -4.35
CA VAL A 152 -0.83 6.91 -4.03
C VAL A 152 -1.33 5.64 -4.72
N LEU A 153 -2.62 5.37 -4.69
CA LEU A 153 -3.17 4.15 -5.29
C LEU A 153 -3.20 4.23 -6.82
N VAL A 154 -3.64 5.35 -7.40
CA VAL A 154 -3.76 5.48 -8.86
C VAL A 154 -2.40 5.67 -9.52
N ALA A 155 -1.62 6.68 -9.11
CA ALA A 155 -0.35 7.00 -9.74
C ALA A 155 0.84 6.22 -9.14
N GLY A 156 0.77 5.90 -7.85
CA GLY A 156 1.85 5.19 -7.15
C GLY A 156 1.81 3.68 -7.35
N GLU A 157 0.63 3.05 -7.28
CA GLU A 157 0.46 1.60 -7.41
C GLU A 157 -0.11 1.19 -8.79
N GLY A 158 -0.42 2.16 -9.66
CA GLY A 158 -0.90 1.90 -11.01
C GLY A 158 -2.32 1.32 -11.07
N LEU A 159 -3.14 1.54 -10.03
CA LEU A 159 -4.52 1.08 -10.05
C LEU A 159 -5.37 1.91 -11.02
N THR A 160 -6.25 1.24 -11.73
CA THR A 160 -7.33 1.94 -12.47
C THR A 160 -8.24 2.69 -11.49
N HIS A 161 -9.00 3.66 -11.97
CA HIS A 161 -9.97 4.37 -11.12
C HIS A 161 -11.00 3.43 -10.50
N ALA A 162 -11.43 2.39 -11.23
CA ALA A 162 -12.34 1.38 -10.72
C ALA A 162 -11.71 0.54 -9.59
N GLU A 163 -10.46 0.07 -9.76
CA GLU A 163 -9.74 -0.68 -8.74
C GLU A 163 -9.46 0.19 -7.49
N ALA A 164 -9.04 1.44 -7.70
CA ALA A 164 -8.84 2.40 -6.61
C ALA A 164 -10.15 2.69 -5.86
N ALA A 165 -11.28 2.80 -6.58
CA ALA A 165 -12.60 3.00 -5.98
C ALA A 165 -12.97 1.83 -5.06
N MET A 166 -12.75 0.59 -5.50
CA MET A 166 -12.96 -0.61 -4.68
C MET A 166 -12.07 -0.61 -3.43
N ALA A 167 -10.77 -0.35 -3.58
CA ALA A 167 -9.83 -0.31 -2.46
C ALA A 167 -10.15 0.82 -1.46
N LEU A 168 -10.65 1.96 -1.95
CA LEU A 168 -11.03 3.12 -1.12
C LEU A 168 -12.44 3.05 -0.55
N GLY A 169 -13.29 2.13 -1.02
CA GLY A 169 -14.70 2.03 -0.63
C GLY A 169 -15.53 3.25 -1.07
N VAL A 170 -15.23 3.79 -2.26
CA VAL A 170 -15.92 4.95 -2.86
C VAL A 170 -16.37 4.62 -4.29
N THR A 171 -17.04 5.56 -4.97
CA THR A 171 -17.38 5.39 -6.38
C THR A 171 -16.21 5.78 -7.29
N GLU A 172 -16.17 5.24 -8.51
CA GLU A 172 -15.16 5.60 -9.51
C GLU A 172 -15.21 7.08 -9.87
N SER A 173 -16.40 7.69 -9.91
CA SER A 173 -16.56 9.13 -10.10
C SER A 173 -15.93 9.95 -8.99
N THR A 174 -15.95 9.44 -7.74
CA THR A 174 -15.26 10.07 -6.62
C THR A 174 -13.74 10.03 -6.81
N VAL A 175 -13.19 8.90 -7.27
CA VAL A 175 -11.76 8.78 -7.58
C VAL A 175 -11.37 9.76 -8.70
N SER A 176 -12.15 9.80 -9.79
CA SER A 176 -11.92 10.72 -10.90
C SER A 176 -11.95 12.19 -10.45
N GLY A 177 -12.93 12.56 -9.63
CA GLY A 177 -13.03 13.90 -9.05
C GLY A 177 -11.83 14.25 -8.15
N ARG A 178 -11.39 13.31 -7.30
CA ARG A 178 -10.19 13.51 -6.47
C ARG A 178 -8.92 13.64 -7.30
N MET A 179 -8.75 12.84 -8.35
CA MET A 179 -7.61 12.95 -9.26
C MET A 179 -7.60 14.27 -10.02
N HIS A 180 -8.78 14.77 -10.42
CA HIS A 180 -8.90 16.11 -11.02
C HIS A 180 -8.47 17.19 -10.01
N GLU A 181 -8.92 17.10 -8.76
CA GLU A 181 -8.55 18.03 -7.69
C GLU A 181 -7.06 17.98 -7.37
N VAL A 182 -6.44 16.79 -7.34
CA VAL A 182 -4.98 16.64 -7.23
C VAL A 182 -4.27 17.41 -8.33
N ARG A 183 -4.67 17.22 -9.61
CA ARG A 183 -4.07 17.94 -10.73
C ARG A 183 -4.23 19.47 -10.61
N ARG A 184 -5.32 19.94 -10.03
CA ARG A 184 -5.56 21.36 -9.81
C ARG A 184 -4.69 21.94 -8.71
N GLN A 185 -4.43 21.18 -7.64
CA GLN A 185 -3.68 21.64 -6.46
C GLN A 185 -2.17 21.47 -6.61
N THR A 186 -1.72 20.58 -7.48
CA THR A 186 -0.30 20.27 -7.61
C THR A 186 0.20 20.62 -9.02
N SER A 187 1.47 21.03 -9.10
CA SER A 187 2.16 21.16 -10.40
C SER A 187 2.45 19.83 -11.08
N LEU A 188 2.11 18.70 -10.45
CA LEU A 188 2.18 17.34 -11.00
C LEU A 188 1.41 17.17 -12.32
N ALA A 189 0.46 18.06 -12.61
CA ALA A 189 -0.30 18.03 -13.86
C ALA A 189 0.54 18.23 -15.13
N LYS A 190 1.74 18.81 -15.02
CA LYS A 190 2.61 19.03 -16.19
C LYS A 190 3.45 17.81 -16.58
N ASP A 191 3.72 16.90 -15.61
CA ASP A 191 4.61 15.75 -15.84
C ASP A 191 3.86 14.43 -16.14
N ILE A 192 2.55 14.34 -15.88
CA ILE A 192 1.74 13.10 -16.06
C ILE A 192 0.91 13.15 -17.35
N GLY A 193 0.89 14.26 -18.06
CA GLY A 193 0.01 14.52 -19.20
C GLY A 193 0.63 14.44 -20.60
N ASP A 194 1.92 14.09 -20.73
CA ASP A 194 2.66 14.07 -22.01
C ASP A 194 3.26 12.69 -22.34
N GLU A 195 2.54 11.57 -22.07
CA GLU A 195 2.83 10.27 -22.70
C GLU A 195 1.56 9.65 -23.30
#